data_4f46b3f26a213b26025903a765989621
#
_entry.id   4f46b3f26a213b26025903a765989621
#
_cell.length_a   1.000
_cell.length_b   1.000
_cell.length_c   1.000
_cell.angle_alpha   90.00
_cell.angle_beta   90.00
_cell.angle_gamma   90.00
#
_symmetry.space_group_name_H-M   'P 1'
#
loop_
_entity.id
_entity.type
_entity.pdbx_description
1 polymer ?
#
loop_
_entity_poly.entity_id
_entity_poly.type
_entity_poly.pdbx_seq_one_letter_code
_entity_poly.pdbx_strand_id
1 'polypeptide(L)'
;MSRIAPPALVVTDGGSGFARACKKVWPTTRVQRCTFHAYCRIRQATTTRPKLEASRGLYALGRQLTHVQDIDGAQEWIGDYQAWCTRWKGFLEEKTRRPDGGWEYTHERLVRARNSLNNLISQGLLFTYLDPTWTHQMPAMTNQIESTNARLRQMLRDHRGMRLTRRMKAVFWWCYTHSPHPQPAATILATMPTDEALENAWYHASQTHQATGTIPGWGDAICWNELHHTTPYHNTWD
;
A
#
# COMPACT_ATOMS: atom_id res chain seq x y z
N MET A 1 -13.57 9.49 -3.38
CA MET A 1 -12.38 10.30 -3.63
C MET A 1 -12.70 11.67 -4.22
N SER A 2 -13.57 11.80 -5.22
CA SER A 2 -13.92 13.09 -5.86
C SER A 2 -14.50 14.17 -4.93
N ARG A 3 -14.98 13.80 -3.75
CA ARG A 3 -15.51 14.73 -2.71
C ARG A 3 -14.44 15.23 -1.73
N ILE A 4 -13.21 14.79 -1.89
CA ILE A 4 -12.08 15.16 -1.03
C ILE A 4 -11.16 16.04 -1.87
N ALA A 5 -10.69 17.14 -1.30
CA ALA A 5 -9.70 17.99 -1.97
C ALA A 5 -8.45 17.19 -2.34
N PRO A 6 -7.87 17.40 -3.54
CA PRO A 6 -6.69 16.67 -3.95
C PRO A 6 -5.52 16.94 -2.98
N PRO A 7 -4.93 15.90 -2.39
CA PRO A 7 -3.74 16.06 -1.56
C PRO A 7 -2.53 16.45 -2.43
N ALA A 8 -1.58 17.17 -1.87
CA ALA A 8 -0.34 17.52 -2.56
C ALA A 8 0.50 16.27 -2.89
N LEU A 9 0.58 15.34 -1.93
CA LEU A 9 1.31 14.08 -2.06
C LEU A 9 0.47 12.91 -1.52
N VAL A 10 0.56 11.78 -2.18
CA VAL A 10 0.03 10.49 -1.69
C VAL A 10 1.17 9.48 -1.60
N VAL A 11 1.33 8.89 -0.41
CA VAL A 11 2.24 7.75 -0.22
C VAL A 11 1.47 6.44 -0.37
N THR A 12 1.93 5.55 -1.25
CA THR A 12 1.23 4.29 -1.57
C THR A 12 2.15 3.07 -1.47
N ASP A 13 1.57 1.94 -1.11
CA ASP A 13 2.22 0.62 -1.18
C ASP A 13 2.37 0.09 -2.62
N GLY A 14 1.79 0.78 -3.62
CA GLY A 14 1.82 0.47 -5.04
C GLY A 14 0.70 -0.45 -5.52
N GLY A 15 -0.41 -0.49 -4.82
CA GLY A 15 -1.63 -1.13 -5.31
C GLY A 15 -2.10 -0.45 -6.62
N SER A 16 -2.21 -1.22 -7.71
CA SER A 16 -2.52 -0.70 -9.05
C SER A 16 -3.89 -0.02 -9.13
N GLY A 17 -4.87 -0.51 -8.37
CA GLY A 17 -6.21 0.06 -8.31
C GLY A 17 -6.23 1.46 -7.74
N PHE A 18 -5.53 1.68 -6.62
CA PHE A 18 -5.42 3.00 -5.99
C PHE A 18 -4.64 3.98 -6.87
N ALA A 19 -3.51 3.56 -7.44
CA ALA A 19 -2.71 4.42 -8.34
C ALA A 19 -3.53 4.88 -9.55
N ARG A 20 -4.32 3.99 -10.15
CA ARG A 20 -5.23 4.32 -11.27
C ARG A 20 -6.32 5.30 -10.83
N ALA A 21 -6.95 5.06 -9.68
CA ALA A 21 -7.98 5.95 -9.14
C ALA A 21 -7.41 7.33 -8.81
N CYS A 22 -6.24 7.39 -8.20
CA CYS A 22 -5.54 8.63 -7.89
C CYS A 22 -5.26 9.45 -9.16
N LYS A 23 -4.68 8.83 -10.18
CA LYS A 23 -4.41 9.50 -11.47
C LYS A 23 -5.68 10.02 -12.15
N LYS A 24 -6.80 9.29 -12.03
CA LYS A 24 -8.08 9.70 -12.62
C LYS A 24 -8.73 10.85 -11.86
N VAL A 25 -8.70 10.83 -10.53
CA VAL A 25 -9.48 11.76 -9.69
C VAL A 25 -8.63 12.96 -9.25
N TRP A 26 -7.34 12.77 -9.06
CA TRP A 26 -6.38 13.79 -8.62
C TRP A 26 -5.16 13.83 -9.53
N PRO A 27 -5.31 14.29 -10.78
CA PRO A 27 -4.24 14.25 -11.80
C PRO A 27 -3.00 15.05 -11.43
N THR A 28 -3.15 16.08 -10.58
CA THR A 28 -2.05 16.94 -10.11
C THR A 28 -1.38 16.45 -8.83
N THR A 29 -1.97 15.44 -8.17
CA THR A 29 -1.40 14.87 -6.94
C THR A 29 -0.13 14.09 -7.25
N ARG A 30 0.94 14.42 -6.56
CA ARG A 30 2.20 13.68 -6.66
C ARG A 30 2.12 12.35 -5.91
N VAL A 31 2.80 11.35 -6.42
CA VAL A 31 2.78 10.00 -5.84
C VAL A 31 4.17 9.64 -5.37
N GLN A 32 4.26 9.22 -4.12
CA GLN A 32 5.44 8.63 -3.50
C GLN A 32 5.21 7.13 -3.29
N ARG A 33 6.15 6.32 -3.70
CA ARG A 33 6.18 4.91 -3.33
C ARG A 33 6.69 4.76 -1.92
N CYS A 34 5.95 4.12 -1.04
CA CYS A 34 6.39 3.83 0.32
C CYS A 34 7.74 3.10 0.31
N THR A 35 8.78 3.72 0.85
CA THR A 35 10.15 3.17 0.87
C THR A 35 10.23 1.89 1.69
N PHE A 36 9.44 1.77 2.77
CA PHE A 36 9.35 0.54 3.54
C PHE A 36 8.75 -0.62 2.72
N HIS A 37 7.70 -0.38 1.93
CA HIS A 37 7.15 -1.42 1.05
C HIS A 37 8.10 -1.77 -0.10
N ALA A 38 8.86 -0.81 -0.62
CA ALA A 38 9.93 -1.08 -1.58
C ALA A 38 11.00 -1.99 -0.95
N TYR A 39 11.45 -1.69 0.26
CA TYR A 39 12.32 -2.57 1.04
C TYR A 39 11.72 -3.97 1.27
N CYS A 40 10.45 -4.06 1.64
CA CYS A 40 9.79 -5.36 1.82
C CYS A 40 9.83 -6.22 0.55
N ARG A 41 9.69 -5.62 -0.63
CA ARG A 41 9.83 -6.33 -1.92
C ARG A 41 11.27 -6.83 -2.15
N ILE A 42 12.26 -6.01 -1.83
CA ILE A 42 13.68 -6.42 -1.86
C ILE A 42 13.90 -7.60 -0.90
N ARG A 43 13.43 -7.49 0.34
CA ARG A 43 13.53 -8.53 1.36
C ARG A 43 12.88 -9.86 0.94
N GLN A 44 11.73 -9.80 0.25
CA GLN A 44 11.08 -10.99 -0.31
C GLN A 44 11.94 -11.66 -1.40
N ALA A 45 12.65 -10.87 -2.21
CA ALA A 45 13.51 -11.37 -3.26
C ALA A 45 14.83 -11.95 -2.74
N THR A 46 15.43 -11.31 -1.73
CA THR A 46 16.74 -11.63 -1.18
C THR A 46 16.71 -12.56 0.03
N THR A 47 15.54 -12.69 0.69
CA THR A 47 15.33 -13.26 2.03
C THR A 47 15.90 -12.37 3.15
N THR A 48 15.70 -12.76 4.42
CA THR A 48 16.23 -12.02 5.59
C THR A 48 17.69 -12.38 5.91
N ARG A 49 18.17 -13.49 5.39
CA ARG A 49 19.55 -14.00 5.56
C ARG A 49 20.12 -14.41 4.20
N PRO A 50 20.43 -13.44 3.33
CA PRO A 50 20.89 -13.72 1.98
C PRO A 50 22.25 -14.41 1.99
N LYS A 51 22.41 -15.49 1.21
CA LYS A 51 23.67 -16.24 1.10
C LYS A 51 24.53 -15.72 -0.06
N LEU A 52 23.92 -15.36 -1.17
CA LEU A 52 24.61 -14.87 -2.37
C LEU A 52 25.07 -13.43 -2.17
N GLU A 53 26.26 -13.08 -2.66
CA GLU A 53 26.78 -11.71 -2.56
C GLU A 53 25.88 -10.67 -3.23
N ALA A 54 25.38 -10.97 -4.43
CA ALA A 54 24.41 -10.12 -5.11
C ALA A 54 23.16 -9.85 -4.24
N SER A 55 22.65 -10.89 -3.58
CA SER A 55 21.51 -10.75 -2.68
C SER A 55 21.85 -9.96 -1.42
N ARG A 56 23.06 -10.13 -0.84
CA ARG A 56 23.52 -9.35 0.32
C ARG A 56 23.61 -7.86 -0.02
N GLY A 57 24.22 -7.53 -1.18
CA GLY A 57 24.32 -6.15 -1.63
C GLY A 57 22.95 -5.50 -1.84
N LEU A 58 22.03 -6.18 -2.54
CA LEU A 58 20.69 -5.66 -2.76
C LEU A 58 19.89 -5.51 -1.44
N TYR A 59 20.05 -6.45 -0.50
CA TYR A 59 19.42 -6.37 0.82
C TYR A 59 19.94 -5.18 1.64
N ALA A 60 21.26 -4.91 1.60
CA ALA A 60 21.86 -3.75 2.24
C ALA A 60 21.31 -2.44 1.66
N LEU A 61 21.26 -2.31 0.33
CA LEU A 61 20.63 -1.19 -0.36
C LEU A 61 19.17 -1.00 0.03
N GLY A 62 18.42 -2.11 0.15
CA GLY A 62 17.04 -2.05 0.61
C GLY A 62 16.89 -1.49 2.01
N ARG A 63 17.79 -1.82 2.93
CA ARG A 63 17.81 -1.25 4.27
C ARG A 63 18.18 0.23 4.26
N GLN A 64 19.20 0.62 3.52
CA GLN A 64 19.62 2.02 3.37
C GLN A 64 18.48 2.88 2.81
N LEU A 65 17.69 2.38 1.84
CA LEU A 65 16.56 3.07 1.25
C LEU A 65 15.58 3.63 2.28
N THR A 66 15.37 2.92 3.40
CA THR A 66 14.43 3.36 4.43
C THR A 66 14.99 4.45 5.35
N HIS A 67 16.25 4.82 5.19
CA HIS A 67 16.95 5.82 5.99
C HIS A 67 17.39 7.05 5.20
N VAL A 68 17.08 7.11 3.91
CA VAL A 68 17.34 8.28 3.07
C VAL A 68 16.50 9.45 3.55
N GLN A 69 17.13 10.59 3.88
CA GLN A 69 16.45 11.75 4.48
C GLN A 69 16.56 13.02 3.65
N ASP A 70 17.52 13.07 2.71
CA ASP A 70 17.83 14.25 1.90
C ASP A 70 18.17 13.86 0.47
N ILE A 71 18.38 14.88 -0.37
CA ILE A 71 18.69 14.72 -1.79
C ILE A 71 20.05 14.08 -2.00
N ASP A 72 21.03 14.43 -1.18
CA ASP A 72 22.40 13.92 -1.30
C ASP A 72 22.43 12.42 -1.02
N GLY A 73 21.76 11.99 0.06
CA GLY A 73 21.58 10.58 0.38
C GLY A 73 20.77 9.81 -0.68
N ALA A 74 19.82 10.47 -1.35
CA ALA A 74 19.09 9.85 -2.46
C ALA A 74 19.99 9.66 -3.69
N GLN A 75 20.85 10.62 -3.99
CA GLN A 75 21.82 10.54 -5.09
C GLN A 75 22.88 9.47 -4.82
N GLU A 76 23.43 9.42 -3.61
CA GLU A 76 24.36 8.37 -3.17
C GLU A 76 23.70 6.99 -3.31
N TRP A 77 22.49 6.82 -2.79
CA TRP A 77 21.77 5.57 -2.89
C TRP A 77 21.54 5.14 -4.35
N ILE A 78 21.16 6.07 -5.24
CA ILE A 78 20.98 5.79 -6.67
C ILE A 78 22.31 5.36 -7.29
N GLY A 79 23.43 6.03 -6.96
CA GLY A 79 24.78 5.68 -7.42
C GLY A 79 25.18 4.26 -7.00
N ASP A 80 25.00 3.93 -5.73
CA ASP A 80 25.27 2.60 -5.17
C ASP A 80 24.41 1.52 -5.83
N TYR A 81 23.14 1.80 -6.06
CA TYR A 81 22.25 0.89 -6.75
C TYR A 81 22.65 0.67 -8.21
N GLN A 82 23.06 1.70 -8.93
CA GLN A 82 23.57 1.59 -10.29
C GLN A 82 24.87 0.79 -10.35
N ALA A 83 25.79 1.01 -9.40
CA ALA A 83 27.02 0.24 -9.25
C ALA A 83 26.73 -1.23 -9.00
N TRP A 84 25.74 -1.53 -8.14
CA TRP A 84 25.26 -2.91 -7.92
C TRP A 84 24.70 -3.51 -9.21
N CYS A 85 23.87 -2.80 -9.96
CA CYS A 85 23.32 -3.27 -11.23
C CYS A 85 24.41 -3.60 -12.24
N THR A 86 25.42 -2.75 -12.34
CA THR A 86 26.58 -2.92 -13.26
C THR A 86 27.42 -4.13 -12.86
N ARG A 87 27.78 -4.21 -11.58
CA ARG A 87 28.57 -5.34 -11.03
C ARG A 87 27.92 -6.70 -11.26
N TRP A 88 26.62 -6.79 -11.09
CA TRP A 88 25.90 -8.06 -11.14
C TRP A 88 25.15 -8.31 -12.45
N LYS A 89 25.41 -7.51 -13.50
CA LYS A 89 24.71 -7.60 -14.78
C LYS A 89 24.75 -9.03 -15.36
N GLY A 90 25.95 -9.60 -15.54
CA GLY A 90 26.13 -10.94 -16.10
C GLY A 90 25.44 -12.02 -15.28
N PHE A 91 25.60 -11.96 -13.94
CA PHE A 91 24.93 -12.86 -13.00
C PHE A 91 23.40 -12.83 -13.10
N LEU A 92 22.82 -11.64 -13.28
CA LEU A 92 21.37 -11.47 -13.42
C LEU A 92 20.84 -11.86 -14.80
N GLU A 93 21.71 -11.95 -15.80
CA GLU A 93 21.39 -12.39 -17.18
C GLU A 93 21.50 -13.90 -17.35
N GLU A 94 22.03 -14.63 -16.36
CA GLU A 94 22.09 -16.10 -16.39
C GLU A 94 20.70 -16.72 -16.54
N LYS A 95 20.63 -17.71 -17.43
CA LYS A 95 19.38 -18.42 -17.73
C LYS A 95 19.56 -19.91 -17.53
N THR A 96 18.54 -20.54 -16.98
CA THR A 96 18.43 -21.98 -16.80
C THR A 96 17.35 -22.53 -17.75
N ARG A 97 17.60 -23.69 -18.34
CA ARG A 97 16.64 -24.37 -19.18
C ARG A 97 15.60 -25.07 -18.30
N ARG A 98 14.34 -24.80 -18.55
CA ARG A 98 13.23 -25.46 -17.85
C ARG A 98 12.99 -26.87 -18.37
N PRO A 99 12.35 -27.76 -17.59
CA PRO A 99 12.00 -29.10 -18.02
C PRO A 99 11.11 -29.15 -19.29
N ASP A 100 10.28 -28.10 -19.48
CA ASP A 100 9.40 -27.94 -20.65
C ASP A 100 10.13 -27.43 -21.91
N GLY A 101 11.45 -27.23 -21.83
CA GLY A 101 12.30 -26.74 -22.93
C GLY A 101 12.41 -25.20 -23.00
N GLY A 102 11.65 -24.49 -22.21
CA GLY A 102 11.73 -23.01 -22.10
C GLY A 102 12.98 -22.54 -21.36
N TRP A 103 13.23 -21.22 -21.40
CA TRP A 103 14.29 -20.58 -20.66
C TRP A 103 13.70 -19.67 -19.58
N GLU A 104 14.33 -19.67 -18.39
CA GLU A 104 14.01 -18.74 -17.31
C GLU A 104 15.28 -18.13 -16.72
N TYR A 105 15.16 -16.99 -16.07
CA TYR A 105 16.29 -16.40 -15.35
C TYR A 105 16.63 -17.28 -14.14
N THR A 106 17.89 -17.70 -14.03
CA THR A 106 18.41 -18.46 -12.89
C THR A 106 18.15 -17.71 -11.56
N HIS A 107 18.27 -16.39 -11.62
CA HIS A 107 18.10 -15.50 -10.47
C HIS A 107 16.83 -14.63 -10.60
N GLU A 108 15.73 -15.22 -11.04
CA GLU A 108 14.49 -14.51 -11.37
C GLU A 108 14.00 -13.56 -10.28
N ARG A 109 14.09 -13.96 -9.02
CA ARG A 109 13.67 -13.11 -7.88
C ARG A 109 14.45 -11.79 -7.83
N LEU A 110 15.77 -11.84 -8.02
CA LEU A 110 16.62 -10.65 -8.05
C LEU A 110 16.36 -9.80 -9.29
N VAL A 111 16.15 -10.44 -10.44
CA VAL A 111 15.79 -9.76 -11.70
C VAL A 111 14.47 -9.00 -11.53
N ARG A 112 13.46 -9.61 -10.94
CA ARG A 112 12.18 -8.97 -10.66
C ARG A 112 12.33 -7.79 -9.70
N ALA A 113 13.13 -7.94 -8.64
CA ALA A 113 13.39 -6.84 -7.69
C ALA A 113 14.11 -5.66 -8.36
N ARG A 114 15.17 -5.94 -9.15
CA ARG A 114 15.87 -4.93 -9.97
C ARG A 114 14.90 -4.21 -10.91
N ASN A 115 14.10 -4.94 -11.67
CA ASN A 115 13.17 -4.35 -12.63
C ASN A 115 12.11 -3.49 -11.93
N SER A 116 11.65 -3.91 -10.75
CA SER A 116 10.73 -3.10 -9.93
C SER A 116 11.37 -1.80 -9.47
N LEU A 117 12.62 -1.83 -8.99
CA LEU A 117 13.35 -0.63 -8.58
C LEU A 117 13.63 0.30 -9.77
N ASN A 118 14.10 -0.25 -10.90
CA ASN A 118 14.31 0.53 -12.11
C ASN A 118 13.04 1.27 -12.55
N ASN A 119 11.90 0.61 -12.49
CA ASN A 119 10.61 1.20 -12.82
C ASN A 119 10.23 2.33 -11.83
N LEU A 120 10.48 2.16 -10.53
CA LEU A 120 10.21 3.20 -9.54
C LEU A 120 11.12 4.43 -9.71
N ILE A 121 12.40 4.19 -10.03
CA ILE A 121 13.37 5.27 -10.28
C ILE A 121 13.01 6.01 -11.58
N SER A 122 12.77 5.29 -12.68
CA SER A 122 12.45 5.90 -13.98
C SER A 122 11.14 6.70 -13.97
N GLN A 123 10.20 6.33 -13.12
CA GLN A 123 8.95 7.07 -12.94
C GLN A 123 9.04 8.19 -11.89
N GLY A 124 10.18 8.38 -11.25
CA GLY A 124 10.39 9.39 -10.21
C GLY A 124 9.54 9.16 -8.94
N LEU A 125 9.14 7.91 -8.65
CA LEU A 125 8.22 7.59 -7.56
C LEU A 125 8.91 7.28 -6.23
N LEU A 126 10.25 7.14 -6.22
CA LEU A 126 10.96 6.62 -5.05
C LEU A 126 11.37 7.72 -4.06
N PHE A 127 11.67 8.92 -4.57
CA PHE A 127 12.17 10.06 -3.79
C PHE A 127 11.34 11.33 -3.98
N THR A 128 10.06 11.20 -4.33
CA THR A 128 9.14 12.33 -4.51
C THR A 128 9.02 13.17 -3.23
N TYR A 129 9.17 12.56 -2.07
CA TYR A 129 9.10 13.23 -0.76
C TYR A 129 10.27 14.18 -0.51
N LEU A 130 11.37 14.08 -1.25
CA LEU A 130 12.56 14.93 -1.14
C LEU A 130 12.57 16.12 -2.11
N ASP A 131 11.52 16.29 -2.91
CA ASP A 131 11.47 17.38 -3.88
C ASP A 131 11.60 18.73 -3.17
N PRO A 132 12.52 19.60 -3.62
CA PRO A 132 12.79 20.89 -2.95
C PRO A 132 11.63 21.88 -3.02
N THR A 133 10.62 21.63 -3.82
CA THR A 133 9.41 22.48 -3.88
C THR A 133 8.46 22.27 -2.72
N TRP A 134 8.67 21.26 -1.85
CA TRP A 134 7.87 21.08 -0.66
C TRP A 134 8.19 22.13 0.40
N THR A 135 7.14 22.77 0.91
CA THR A 135 7.25 23.74 2.02
C THR A 135 7.38 23.07 3.39
N HIS A 136 7.10 21.78 3.46
CA HIS A 136 7.13 20.96 4.67
C HIS A 136 7.76 19.62 4.39
N GLN A 137 8.28 18.96 5.43
CA GLN A 137 8.79 17.60 5.30
C GLN A 137 7.64 16.64 4.92
N MET A 138 7.82 15.96 3.80
CA MET A 138 6.86 14.98 3.30
C MET A 138 7.20 13.57 3.78
N PRO A 139 6.18 12.72 4.03
CA PRO A 139 6.42 11.36 4.49
C PRO A 139 6.93 10.45 3.35
N ALA A 140 7.96 9.66 3.65
CA ALA A 140 8.48 8.63 2.75
C ALA A 140 7.72 7.29 2.85
N MET A 141 6.99 7.08 3.96
CA MET A 141 6.43 5.79 4.35
C MET A 141 4.97 5.90 4.80
N THR A 142 4.25 4.78 4.74
CA THR A 142 2.85 4.64 5.20
C THR A 142 2.74 4.18 6.66
N ASN A 143 3.84 4.03 7.39
CA ASN A 143 3.87 3.43 8.72
C ASN A 143 2.89 4.09 9.72
N GLN A 144 2.75 5.42 9.65
CA GLN A 144 1.86 6.14 10.55
C GLN A 144 0.40 5.77 10.33
N ILE A 145 -0.04 5.75 9.06
CA ILE A 145 -1.43 5.38 8.74
C ILE A 145 -1.67 3.88 8.99
N GLU A 146 -0.67 3.02 8.76
CA GLU A 146 -0.77 1.59 9.05
C GLU A 146 -0.90 1.32 10.55
N SER A 147 -0.10 2.00 11.38
CA SER A 147 -0.21 1.94 12.84
C SER A 147 -1.58 2.44 13.32
N THR A 148 -2.05 3.55 12.78
CA THR A 148 -3.37 4.10 13.06
C THR A 148 -4.48 3.12 12.69
N ASN A 149 -4.42 2.54 11.50
CA ASN A 149 -5.37 1.52 11.04
C ASN A 149 -5.31 0.24 11.90
N ALA A 150 -4.13 -0.17 12.36
CA ALA A 150 -3.99 -1.33 13.24
C ALA A 150 -4.70 -1.12 14.58
N ARG A 151 -4.53 0.07 15.19
CA ARG A 151 -5.20 0.44 16.44
C ARG A 151 -6.72 0.55 16.26
N LEU A 152 -7.17 1.16 15.15
CA LEU A 152 -8.59 1.24 14.82
C LEU A 152 -9.21 -0.15 14.63
N ARG A 153 -8.54 -1.05 13.91
CA ARG A 153 -8.99 -2.44 13.75
C ARG A 153 -9.01 -3.18 15.07
N GLN A 154 -8.08 -2.91 15.98
CA GLN A 154 -8.09 -3.51 17.31
C GLN A 154 -9.31 -3.06 18.09
N MET A 155 -9.59 -1.74 18.15
CA MET A 155 -10.79 -1.20 18.76
C MET A 155 -12.06 -1.87 18.22
N LEU A 156 -12.17 -2.03 16.91
CA LEU A 156 -13.31 -2.70 16.27
C LEU A 156 -13.41 -4.21 16.61
N ARG A 157 -12.27 -4.89 16.78
CA ARG A 157 -12.25 -6.29 17.23
C ARG A 157 -12.71 -6.44 18.68
N ASP A 158 -12.28 -5.54 19.54
CA ASP A 158 -12.65 -5.56 20.95
C ASP A 158 -14.16 -5.31 21.14
N HIS A 159 -14.78 -4.66 20.16
CA HIS A 159 -16.21 -4.31 20.15
C HIS A 159 -16.99 -4.98 19.01
N ARG A 160 -16.66 -6.23 18.68
CA ARG A 160 -17.26 -6.93 17.51
C ARG A 160 -18.76 -7.18 17.59
N GLY A 161 -19.38 -7.09 18.77
CA GLY A 161 -20.84 -7.22 18.96
C GLY A 161 -21.66 -5.97 18.62
N MET A 162 -21.02 -4.84 18.27
CA MET A 162 -21.74 -3.63 17.93
C MET A 162 -22.46 -3.74 16.58
N ARG A 163 -23.70 -3.19 16.53
CA ARG A 163 -24.42 -2.98 15.26
C ARG A 163 -23.63 -2.03 14.33
N LEU A 164 -23.90 -2.10 13.03
CA LEU A 164 -23.16 -1.35 12.01
C LEU A 164 -23.15 0.15 12.29
N THR A 165 -24.29 0.77 12.57
CA THR A 165 -24.40 2.21 12.87
C THR A 165 -23.55 2.61 14.08
N ARG A 166 -23.56 1.81 15.14
CA ARG A 166 -22.69 2.03 16.30
C ARG A 166 -21.21 1.86 15.98
N ARG A 167 -20.85 0.90 15.12
CA ARG A 167 -19.47 0.78 14.64
C ARG A 167 -19.01 2.00 13.89
N MET A 168 -19.84 2.53 12.99
CA MET A 168 -19.51 3.74 12.23
C MET A 168 -19.32 4.93 13.15
N LYS A 169 -20.21 5.10 14.15
CA LYS A 169 -20.06 6.14 15.18
C LYS A 169 -18.81 5.94 16.05
N ALA A 170 -18.48 4.70 16.41
CA ALA A 170 -17.26 4.41 17.15
C ALA A 170 -15.98 4.75 16.34
N VAL A 171 -15.98 4.46 15.04
CA VAL A 171 -14.88 4.89 14.14
C VAL A 171 -14.79 6.40 14.06
N PHE A 172 -15.93 7.08 13.91
CA PHE A 172 -15.99 8.54 13.87
C PHE A 172 -15.42 9.15 15.17
N TRP A 173 -15.90 8.69 16.31
CA TRP A 173 -15.41 9.11 17.64
C TRP A 173 -13.91 8.87 17.77
N TRP A 174 -13.46 7.67 17.42
CA TRP A 174 -12.06 7.28 17.52
C TRP A 174 -11.16 8.18 16.66
N CYS A 175 -11.55 8.49 15.42
CA CYS A 175 -10.79 9.36 14.54
C CYS A 175 -10.61 10.78 15.11
N TYR A 176 -11.68 11.35 15.67
CA TYR A 176 -11.61 12.69 16.26
C TYR A 176 -10.81 12.74 17.55
N THR A 177 -10.87 11.70 18.38
CA THR A 177 -10.11 11.65 19.65
C THR A 177 -8.64 11.30 19.46
N HIS A 178 -8.28 10.65 18.34
CA HIS A 178 -6.91 10.23 18.03
C HIS A 178 -6.27 11.05 16.90
N SER A 179 -6.87 12.17 16.52
CA SER A 179 -6.27 13.12 15.59
C SER A 179 -5.12 13.90 16.26
N PRO A 180 -4.21 14.53 15.49
CA PRO A 180 -3.17 15.42 16.06
C PRO A 180 -3.74 16.57 16.91
N HIS A 181 -4.97 16.97 16.62
CA HIS A 181 -5.72 17.99 17.37
C HIS A 181 -7.05 17.39 17.83
N PRO A 182 -7.07 16.66 18.97
CA PRO A 182 -8.27 16.00 19.46
C PRO A 182 -9.38 17.02 19.73
N GLN A 183 -10.59 16.72 19.26
CA GLN A 183 -11.73 17.59 19.48
C GLN A 183 -12.38 17.29 20.84
N PRO A 184 -12.95 18.31 21.51
CA PRO A 184 -13.74 18.11 22.72
C PRO A 184 -14.93 17.19 22.47
N ALA A 185 -15.29 16.39 23.47
CA ALA A 185 -16.39 15.44 23.38
C ALA A 185 -17.72 16.08 22.93
N ALA A 186 -18.03 17.28 23.43
CA ALA A 186 -19.22 18.03 23.03
C ALA A 186 -19.24 18.35 21.52
N THR A 187 -18.10 18.77 20.96
CA THR A 187 -17.95 19.04 19.53
C THR A 187 -18.11 17.78 18.72
N ILE A 188 -17.51 16.66 19.14
CA ILE A 188 -17.62 15.38 18.46
C ILE A 188 -19.09 14.92 18.45
N LEU A 189 -19.80 15.03 19.57
CA LEU A 189 -21.21 14.65 19.66
C LEU A 189 -22.10 15.53 18.78
N ALA A 190 -21.83 16.84 18.73
CA ALA A 190 -22.60 17.77 17.92
C ALA A 190 -22.43 17.53 16.40
N THR A 191 -21.27 17.03 15.97
CA THR A 191 -20.96 16.75 14.56
C THR A 191 -21.19 15.29 14.17
N MET A 192 -21.47 14.42 15.12
CA MET A 192 -21.69 12.99 14.88
C MET A 192 -22.95 12.75 14.03
N PRO A 193 -22.84 11.97 12.95
CA PRO A 193 -24.00 11.67 12.13
C PRO A 193 -25.08 10.90 12.93
N THR A 194 -26.35 11.17 12.64
CA THR A 194 -27.47 10.44 13.21
C THR A 194 -27.53 9.02 12.68
N ASP A 195 -28.25 8.11 13.35
CA ASP A 195 -28.42 6.72 12.85
C ASP A 195 -29.13 6.71 11.51
N GLU A 196 -30.16 7.55 11.35
CA GLU A 196 -30.89 7.71 10.09
C GLU A 196 -29.98 8.19 8.95
N ALA A 197 -29.09 9.18 9.19
CA ALA A 197 -28.16 9.65 8.20
C ALA A 197 -27.16 8.55 7.75
N LEU A 198 -26.74 7.69 8.70
CA LEU A 198 -25.84 6.57 8.39
C LEU A 198 -26.59 5.46 7.62
N GLU A 199 -27.80 5.15 7.99
CA GLU A 199 -28.63 4.15 7.30
C GLU A 199 -28.96 4.60 5.88
N ASN A 200 -29.34 5.86 5.69
CA ASN A 200 -29.58 6.44 4.37
C ASN A 200 -28.29 6.44 3.49
N ALA A 201 -27.15 6.81 4.08
CA ALA A 201 -25.87 6.76 3.35
C ALA A 201 -25.50 5.32 2.94
N TRP A 202 -25.73 4.36 3.82
CA TRP A 202 -25.54 2.93 3.52
C TRP A 202 -26.49 2.44 2.44
N TYR A 203 -27.77 2.77 2.54
CA TYR A 203 -28.76 2.41 1.54
C TYR A 203 -28.39 2.93 0.15
N HIS A 204 -28.05 4.22 0.03
CA HIS A 204 -27.61 4.80 -1.24
C HIS A 204 -26.32 4.19 -1.79
N ALA A 205 -25.36 3.85 -0.91
CA ALA A 205 -24.13 3.18 -1.32
C ALA A 205 -24.40 1.75 -1.84
N SER A 206 -25.30 1.01 -1.20
CA SER A 206 -25.68 -0.34 -1.62
C SER A 206 -26.42 -0.36 -2.97
N GLN A 207 -27.28 0.62 -3.24
CA GLN A 207 -28.00 0.72 -4.52
C GLN A 207 -27.05 0.97 -5.70
N THR A 208 -25.98 1.71 -5.52
CA THR A 208 -25.00 1.99 -6.59
C THR A 208 -24.15 0.76 -6.96
N HIS A 209 -24.08 -0.25 -6.11
CA HIS A 209 -23.33 -1.48 -6.35
C HIS A 209 -24.14 -2.60 -7.02
N GLN A 210 -25.48 -2.53 -6.98
CA GLN A 210 -26.33 -3.55 -7.60
C GLN A 210 -26.36 -3.53 -9.13
N ALA A 211 -25.83 -2.49 -9.79
CA ALA A 211 -25.97 -2.28 -11.22
C ALA A 211 -24.93 -2.98 -12.11
N THR A 212 -23.91 -3.62 -11.57
CA THR A 212 -22.88 -4.28 -12.37
C THR A 212 -22.72 -5.75 -11.93
N GLY A 213 -23.70 -6.57 -12.35
CA GLY A 213 -23.68 -8.01 -12.07
C GLY A 213 -22.40 -8.69 -12.52
N THR A 214 -21.99 -9.68 -11.78
CA THR A 214 -21.09 -10.82 -11.97
C THR A 214 -19.82 -10.86 -11.14
N ILE A 215 -19.32 -9.77 -10.58
CA ILE A 215 -18.26 -9.82 -9.56
C ILE A 215 -18.72 -8.95 -8.41
N PRO A 216 -18.90 -9.49 -7.19
CA PRO A 216 -19.22 -8.68 -6.03
C PRO A 216 -18.21 -7.55 -5.90
N GLY A 217 -18.67 -6.31 -5.85
CA GLY A 217 -17.81 -5.18 -5.48
C GLY A 217 -17.22 -5.44 -4.10
N TRP A 218 -16.06 -4.88 -3.79
CA TRP A 218 -15.38 -5.06 -2.48
C TRP A 218 -16.27 -4.72 -1.26
N GLY A 219 -17.36 -4.01 -1.44
CA GLY A 219 -18.35 -3.71 -0.42
C GLY A 219 -19.40 -4.81 -0.23
N ASP A 220 -19.66 -5.59 -1.28
CA ASP A 220 -20.57 -6.73 -1.27
C ASP A 220 -19.86 -8.04 -0.86
N ALA A 221 -18.55 -7.99 -0.80
CA ALA A 221 -17.65 -9.12 -0.59
C ALA A 221 -17.76 -9.75 0.80
N ILE A 222 -18.80 -9.49 1.54
CA ILE A 222 -18.97 -10.16 2.82
C ILE A 222 -20.40 -10.64 2.96
N CYS A 223 -20.92 -11.24 1.93
CA CYS A 223 -21.85 -12.33 2.09
C CYS A 223 -21.03 -13.60 2.35
N TRP A 224 -20.68 -13.85 3.58
CA TRP A 224 -19.91 -15.02 4.01
C TRP A 224 -20.50 -16.32 3.47
N ASN A 225 -21.80 -16.39 3.28
CA ASN A 225 -22.48 -17.51 2.70
C ASN A 225 -22.12 -17.72 1.23
N GLU A 226 -21.97 -16.65 0.44
CA GLU A 226 -21.56 -16.76 -0.97
C GLU A 226 -20.09 -17.10 -1.10
N LEU A 227 -19.22 -16.58 -0.22
CA LEU A 227 -17.79 -16.92 -0.20
C LEU A 227 -17.55 -18.40 0.15
N HIS A 228 -18.36 -18.97 1.05
CA HIS A 228 -18.24 -20.37 1.45
C HIS A 228 -18.92 -21.33 0.46
N HIS A 229 -19.92 -20.88 -0.30
CA HIS A 229 -20.66 -21.75 -1.22
C HIS A 229 -20.16 -21.68 -2.68
N THR A 230 -19.38 -20.67 -3.06
CA THR A 230 -18.94 -20.48 -4.44
C THR A 230 -17.43 -20.66 -4.64
N THR A 231 -16.66 -20.88 -3.58
CA THR A 231 -15.21 -21.11 -3.73
C THR A 231 -14.92 -22.57 -4.07
N PRO A 232 -14.02 -22.85 -5.03
CA PRO A 232 -13.61 -24.21 -5.42
C PRO A 232 -13.01 -25.02 -4.28
N TYR A 233 -12.66 -24.39 -3.18
CA TYR A 233 -12.07 -25.05 -2.00
C TYR A 233 -13.06 -25.88 -1.18
N HIS A 234 -14.37 -25.69 -1.37
CA HIS A 234 -15.36 -26.43 -0.61
C HIS A 234 -15.50 -27.89 -1.06
N ASN A 235 -15.07 -28.21 -2.28
CA ASN A 235 -15.20 -29.55 -2.88
C ASN A 235 -13.92 -30.37 -2.88
N THR A 236 -12.83 -29.90 -2.26
CA THR A 236 -11.54 -30.60 -2.26
C THR A 236 -11.14 -31.17 -0.90
N TRP A 237 -12.01 -31.12 0.10
CA TRP A 237 -11.75 -31.59 1.47
C TRP A 237 -12.75 -32.64 1.98
N ASP A 238 -13.59 -33.23 1.09
CA ASP A 238 -14.39 -34.41 1.37
C ASP A 238 -13.65 -35.69 1.00
#